data_2f9c3cc8d3017681910226e67f9ea411
#
_entry.id   2f9c3cc8d3017681910226e67f9ea411
#
_cell.length_a   1.000
_cell.length_b   1.000
_cell.length_c   1.000
_cell.angle_alpha   90.00
_cell.angle_beta   90.00
_cell.angle_gamma   90.00
#
_symmetry.space_group_name_H-M   'P 1'
#
loop_
_entity.id
_entity.type
_entity.pdbx_description
1 polymer ?
#
loop_
_entity_poly.entity_id
_entity_poly.type
_entity_poly.pdbx_seq_one_letter_code
_entity_poly.pdbx_strand_id
1 'polypeptide(L)'
;FVDTFLQTTFRGAAPMSPSAAFQRVVDTGRYDEVLARYRAFVTAFQAIRPHTPILAHTYDYPRELGRPAQLTLGNLGAAALLKKGVGPWIGNKVAHVLPRIEQQREFARLLIDGFVERVLIPLRDDRTTGKVFDFVDLRGVLTNSNQWFDEMHPTGAGFAALANKFRQQMRAKLEIKLG
;
A
#
# COMPACT_ATOMS: atom_id res chain seq x y z
N PHE A 1 -5.99 -8.74 -7.00
CA PHE A 1 -4.57 -8.73 -7.42
C PHE A 1 -3.62 -9.14 -6.28
N VAL A 2 -3.58 -8.42 -5.14
CA VAL A 2 -2.75 -8.75 -3.97
C VAL A 2 -3.07 -10.15 -3.45
N ASP A 3 -4.34 -10.47 -3.34
CA ASP A 3 -4.88 -11.76 -2.95
C ASP A 3 -4.31 -12.93 -3.76
N THR A 4 -4.45 -12.88 -5.08
CA THR A 4 -3.94 -13.91 -6.00
C THR A 4 -2.42 -14.02 -5.95
N PHE A 5 -1.73 -12.88 -5.86
CA PHE A 5 -0.28 -12.84 -5.76
C PHE A 5 0.23 -13.53 -4.48
N LEU A 6 -0.31 -13.16 -3.32
CA LEU A 6 0.10 -13.77 -2.05
C LEU A 6 -0.24 -15.27 -2.00
N GLN A 7 -1.42 -15.64 -2.47
CA GLN A 7 -1.82 -17.04 -2.54
C GLN A 7 -0.87 -17.87 -3.42
N THR A 8 -0.44 -17.33 -4.55
CA THR A 8 0.52 -18.01 -5.43
C THR A 8 1.91 -18.08 -4.81
N THR A 9 2.38 -16.98 -4.23
CA THR A 9 3.72 -16.88 -3.61
C THR A 9 3.89 -17.86 -2.45
N PHE A 10 2.83 -18.06 -1.65
CA PHE A 10 2.91 -18.90 -0.44
C PHE A 10 2.25 -20.28 -0.59
N ARG A 11 1.81 -20.67 -1.79
CA ARG A 11 1.20 -21.99 -2.01
C ARG A 11 2.12 -23.11 -1.56
N GLY A 12 1.64 -23.96 -0.64
CA GLY A 12 2.39 -25.09 -0.11
C GLY A 12 3.61 -24.75 0.73
N ALA A 13 3.81 -23.50 1.09
CA ALA A 13 4.91 -23.09 1.95
C ALA A 13 4.66 -23.48 3.41
N ALA A 14 5.72 -23.90 4.11
CA ALA A 14 5.70 -24.14 5.54
C ALA A 14 5.68 -22.81 6.33
N PRO A 15 5.27 -22.83 7.62
CA PRO A 15 5.39 -21.68 8.50
C PRO A 15 6.81 -21.09 8.51
N MET A 16 6.90 -19.75 8.50
CA MET A 16 8.18 -19.04 8.42
C MET A 16 8.15 -17.73 9.22
N SER A 17 9.29 -17.06 9.33
CA SER A 17 9.37 -15.73 9.94
C SER A 17 8.81 -14.64 8.99
N PRO A 18 8.35 -13.49 9.51
CA PRO A 18 7.92 -12.37 8.66
C PRO A 18 8.98 -11.89 7.67
N SER A 19 10.25 -11.86 8.10
CA SER A 19 11.36 -11.47 7.23
C SER A 19 11.62 -12.50 6.12
N ALA A 20 11.52 -13.80 6.41
CA ALA A 20 11.63 -14.84 5.38
C ALA A 20 10.47 -14.77 4.38
N ALA A 21 9.25 -14.51 4.86
CA ALA A 21 8.09 -14.30 4.00
C ALA A 21 8.27 -13.06 3.11
N PHE A 22 8.77 -11.98 3.67
CA PHE A 22 9.09 -10.78 2.91
C PHE A 22 10.16 -11.03 1.84
N GLN A 23 11.27 -11.70 2.23
CA GLN A 23 12.33 -12.05 1.28
C GLN A 23 11.79 -12.89 0.12
N ARG A 24 10.90 -13.84 0.40
CA ARG A 24 10.25 -14.63 -0.64
C ARG A 24 9.43 -13.77 -1.62
N VAL A 25 8.78 -12.70 -1.14
CA VAL A 25 8.13 -11.72 -2.03
C VAL A 25 9.15 -10.95 -2.86
N VAL A 26 10.26 -10.53 -2.26
CA VAL A 26 11.36 -9.86 -2.98
C VAL A 26 11.90 -10.74 -4.10
N ASP A 27 12.14 -12.02 -3.81
CA ASP A 27 12.72 -12.99 -4.75
C ASP A 27 11.80 -13.29 -5.96
N THR A 28 10.51 -12.94 -5.89
CA THR A 28 9.62 -13.02 -7.08
C THR A 28 9.90 -11.96 -8.14
N GLY A 29 10.73 -10.95 -7.85
CA GLY A 29 10.95 -9.79 -8.73
C GLY A 29 9.78 -8.83 -8.81
N ARG A 30 8.75 -8.98 -7.93
CA ARG A 30 7.53 -8.17 -8.01
C ARG A 30 7.78 -6.68 -7.82
N TYR A 31 8.70 -6.29 -6.95
CA TYR A 31 9.04 -4.89 -6.77
C TYR A 31 9.70 -4.29 -8.01
N ASP A 32 10.57 -5.04 -8.69
CA ASP A 32 11.22 -4.59 -9.91
C ASP A 32 10.21 -4.45 -11.06
N GLU A 33 9.26 -5.39 -11.16
CA GLU A 33 8.15 -5.29 -12.12
C GLU A 33 7.30 -4.05 -11.86
N VAL A 34 6.95 -3.78 -10.60
CA VAL A 34 6.15 -2.60 -10.21
C VAL A 34 6.93 -1.32 -10.50
N LEU A 35 8.21 -1.25 -10.15
CA LEU A 35 9.09 -0.11 -10.45
C LEU A 35 9.16 0.15 -11.95
N ALA A 36 9.35 -0.88 -12.76
CA ALA A 36 9.39 -0.74 -14.22
C ALA A 36 8.08 -0.17 -14.78
N ARG A 37 6.93 -0.64 -14.29
CA ARG A 37 5.61 -0.13 -14.69
C ARG A 37 5.39 1.33 -14.28
N TYR A 38 5.81 1.72 -13.07
CA TYR A 38 5.76 3.11 -12.62
C TYR A 38 6.66 4.01 -13.49
N ARG A 39 7.89 3.57 -13.80
CA ARG A 39 8.78 4.31 -14.71
C ARG A 39 8.14 4.50 -16.08
N ALA A 40 7.58 3.46 -16.67
CA ALA A 40 6.90 3.54 -17.96
C ALA A 40 5.72 4.53 -17.89
N PHE A 41 4.90 4.47 -16.83
CA PHE A 41 3.79 5.41 -16.62
C PHE A 41 4.27 6.86 -16.52
N VAL A 42 5.26 7.13 -15.65
CA VAL A 42 5.80 8.49 -15.45
C VAL A 42 6.39 9.03 -16.75
N THR A 43 7.16 8.22 -17.48
CA THR A 43 7.77 8.61 -18.76
C THR A 43 6.70 8.92 -19.82
N ALA A 44 5.68 8.07 -19.95
CA ALA A 44 4.57 8.31 -20.87
C ALA A 44 3.78 9.57 -20.51
N PHE A 45 3.55 9.82 -19.21
CA PHE A 45 2.87 11.03 -18.75
C PHE A 45 3.71 12.29 -19.04
N GLN A 46 5.02 12.25 -18.78
CA GLN A 46 5.94 13.35 -19.08
C GLN A 46 5.97 13.68 -20.57
N ALA A 47 5.86 12.71 -21.47
CA ALA A 47 5.82 12.95 -22.91
C ALA A 47 4.60 13.80 -23.32
N ILE A 48 3.50 13.72 -22.58
CA ILE A 48 2.26 14.46 -22.85
C ILE A 48 2.19 15.74 -22.01
N ARG A 49 2.72 15.72 -20.80
CA ARG A 49 2.67 16.80 -19.80
C ARG A 49 4.03 16.99 -19.12
N PRO A 50 5.02 17.55 -19.80
CA PRO A 50 6.44 17.55 -19.36
C PRO A 50 6.70 18.30 -18.06
N HIS A 51 5.85 19.27 -17.69
CA HIS A 51 6.01 20.10 -16.50
C HIS A 51 4.94 19.84 -15.42
N THR A 52 4.10 18.82 -15.60
CA THR A 52 3.06 18.53 -14.62
C THR A 52 3.60 17.56 -13.57
N PRO A 53 3.64 17.94 -12.29
CA PRO A 53 4.12 17.06 -11.23
C PRO A 53 3.15 15.90 -11.00
N ILE A 54 3.73 14.74 -10.67
CA ILE A 54 3.02 13.53 -10.25
C ILE A 54 3.31 13.32 -8.77
N LEU A 55 2.27 13.36 -7.95
CA LEU A 55 2.39 13.12 -6.52
C LEU A 55 1.65 11.84 -6.15
N ALA A 56 2.41 10.81 -5.79
CA ALA A 56 1.88 9.57 -5.24
C ALA A 56 1.78 9.63 -3.70
N HIS A 57 1.35 8.55 -3.09
CA HIS A 57 1.42 8.37 -1.64
C HIS A 57 1.70 6.92 -1.27
N THR A 58 2.22 6.71 -0.06
CA THR A 58 2.37 5.38 0.50
C THR A 58 1.02 4.88 1.02
N TYR A 59 0.92 3.58 1.23
CA TYR A 59 -0.09 3.00 2.11
C TYR A 59 0.30 3.18 3.58
N ASP A 60 -0.67 3.14 4.49
CA ASP A 60 -0.37 3.08 5.92
C ASP A 60 -0.34 1.61 6.40
N TYR A 61 0.22 1.37 7.58
CA TYR A 61 0.40 0.04 8.14
C TYR A 61 -0.94 -0.56 8.61
N PRO A 62 -1.43 -1.64 7.97
CA PRO A 62 -2.66 -2.30 8.36
C PRO A 62 -2.59 -2.82 9.80
N ARG A 63 -3.58 -2.50 10.61
CA ARG A 63 -3.65 -2.93 12.01
C ARG A 63 -4.56 -4.13 12.23
N GLU A 64 -5.57 -4.27 11.38
CA GLU A 64 -6.68 -5.22 11.55
C GLU A 64 -6.59 -6.39 10.56
N LEU A 65 -5.38 -6.92 10.35
CA LEU A 65 -5.16 -8.03 9.44
C LEU A 65 -6.04 -9.24 9.80
N GLY A 66 -6.61 -9.86 8.78
CA GLY A 66 -7.57 -10.95 8.95
C GLY A 66 -8.99 -10.49 9.32
N ARG A 67 -9.22 -9.19 9.53
CA ARG A 67 -10.53 -8.65 9.86
C ARG A 67 -11.36 -8.41 8.60
N PRO A 68 -12.55 -9.02 8.51
CA PRO A 68 -13.49 -8.70 7.44
C PRO A 68 -14.06 -7.29 7.64
N ALA A 69 -14.62 -6.71 6.57
CA ALA A 69 -15.30 -5.43 6.65
C ALA A 69 -16.39 -5.43 7.74
N GLN A 70 -16.41 -4.37 8.56
CA GLN A 70 -17.46 -4.19 9.56
C GLN A 70 -18.71 -3.62 8.89
N LEU A 71 -19.77 -4.43 8.86
CA LEU A 71 -21.08 -3.99 8.41
C LEU A 71 -21.76 -3.22 9.53
N THR A 72 -21.92 -1.93 9.35
CA THR A 72 -22.75 -1.06 10.22
C THR A 72 -23.99 -0.60 9.45
N LEU A 73 -25.03 -0.17 10.17
CA LEU A 73 -26.23 0.37 9.54
C LEU A 73 -25.93 1.53 8.58
N GLY A 74 -24.89 2.32 8.86
CA GLY A 74 -24.48 3.44 8.02
C GLY A 74 -23.75 3.06 6.72
N ASN A 75 -23.28 1.80 6.57
CA ASN A 75 -22.57 1.33 5.38
C ASN A 75 -23.22 0.13 4.68
N LEU A 76 -24.44 -0.23 5.09
CA LEU A 76 -25.22 -1.32 4.48
C LEU A 76 -25.42 -1.13 2.97
N GLY A 77 -25.53 0.10 2.49
CA GLY A 77 -25.67 0.40 1.06
C GLY A 77 -24.40 0.00 0.27
N ALA A 78 -23.23 0.30 0.79
CA ALA A 78 -21.96 -0.11 0.18
C ALA A 78 -21.78 -1.64 0.24
N ALA A 79 -22.16 -2.27 1.34
CA ALA A 79 -22.08 -3.72 1.52
C ALA A 79 -23.07 -4.49 0.61
N ALA A 80 -24.24 -3.93 0.35
CA ALA A 80 -25.24 -4.53 -0.56
C ALA A 80 -24.77 -4.51 -2.03
N LEU A 81 -23.96 -3.50 -2.43
CA LEU A 81 -23.33 -3.44 -3.74
C LEU A 81 -22.18 -4.46 -3.87
N LEU A 82 -21.56 -4.84 -2.77
CA LEU A 82 -20.46 -5.78 -2.70
C LEU A 82 -20.97 -7.17 -2.26
N LYS A 83 -21.84 -7.79 -3.03
CA LYS A 83 -22.46 -9.12 -2.77
C LYS A 83 -21.49 -10.27 -2.43
N LYS A 84 -20.18 -10.02 -2.34
CA LYS A 84 -19.16 -10.93 -1.84
C LYS A 84 -18.56 -10.31 -0.59
N GLY A 85 -18.35 -11.12 0.45
CA GLY A 85 -17.70 -10.66 1.69
C GLY A 85 -16.44 -9.86 1.38
N VAL A 86 -16.38 -8.62 1.90
CA VAL A 86 -15.30 -7.68 1.61
C VAL A 86 -14.12 -8.02 2.50
N GLY A 87 -13.10 -8.62 1.92
CA GLY A 87 -11.90 -9.07 2.63
C GLY A 87 -12.11 -10.34 3.47
N PRO A 88 -11.14 -10.73 4.27
CA PRO A 88 -9.78 -10.19 4.30
C PRO A 88 -8.95 -10.55 3.06
N TRP A 89 -8.07 -9.65 2.61
CA TRP A 89 -7.26 -9.85 1.38
C TRP A 89 -5.84 -10.35 1.66
N ILE A 90 -5.27 -10.02 2.82
CA ILE A 90 -3.88 -10.34 3.18
C ILE A 90 -3.87 -11.43 4.26
N GLY A 91 -4.48 -11.17 5.42
CA GLY A 91 -4.33 -12.00 6.60
C GLY A 91 -4.66 -13.47 6.37
N ASN A 92 -5.81 -13.78 5.76
CA ASN A 92 -6.22 -15.15 5.48
C ASN A 92 -5.34 -15.87 4.42
N LYS A 93 -4.64 -15.10 3.57
CA LYS A 93 -3.77 -15.69 2.53
C LYS A 93 -2.40 -16.08 3.05
N VAL A 94 -1.98 -15.47 4.14
CA VAL A 94 -0.68 -15.73 4.76
C VAL A 94 -0.79 -16.43 6.12
N ALA A 95 -1.99 -16.66 6.65
CA ALA A 95 -2.21 -17.25 7.96
C ALA A 95 -1.58 -18.65 8.13
N HIS A 96 -1.48 -19.44 7.07
CA HIS A 96 -0.87 -20.77 7.11
C HIS A 96 0.67 -20.71 7.22
N VAL A 97 1.30 -19.63 6.75
CA VAL A 97 2.75 -19.41 6.87
C VAL A 97 3.12 -18.46 8.00
N LEU A 98 2.20 -17.59 8.41
CA LEU A 98 2.33 -16.62 9.50
C LEU A 98 1.13 -16.74 10.43
N PRO A 99 1.11 -17.78 11.31
CA PRO A 99 -0.09 -18.12 12.08
C PRO A 99 -0.48 -17.11 13.16
N ARG A 100 0.46 -16.27 13.62
CA ARG A 100 0.19 -15.25 14.63
C ARG A 100 -0.07 -13.89 13.99
N ILE A 101 -1.05 -13.14 14.51
CA ILE A 101 -1.44 -11.85 13.98
C ILE A 101 -0.29 -10.83 13.99
N GLU A 102 0.59 -10.90 14.99
CA GLU A 102 1.77 -10.03 15.08
C GLU A 102 2.75 -10.29 13.93
N GLN A 103 2.91 -11.55 13.53
CA GLN A 103 3.73 -11.92 12.37
C GLN A 103 3.12 -11.39 11.07
N GLN A 104 1.81 -11.46 10.93
CA GLN A 104 1.12 -10.92 9.75
C GLN A 104 1.24 -9.40 9.68
N ARG A 105 1.10 -8.70 10.81
CA ARG A 105 1.29 -7.25 10.89
C ARG A 105 2.72 -6.83 10.53
N GLU A 106 3.70 -7.53 11.07
CA GLU A 106 5.11 -7.29 10.74
C GLU A 106 5.39 -7.55 9.27
N PHE A 107 4.87 -8.61 8.70
CA PHE A 107 4.98 -8.90 7.27
C PHE A 107 4.34 -7.80 6.41
N ALA A 108 3.12 -7.35 6.75
CA ALA A 108 2.46 -6.27 6.02
C ALA A 108 3.25 -4.95 6.12
N ARG A 109 3.84 -4.67 7.28
CA ARG A 109 4.75 -3.53 7.46
C ARG A 109 5.94 -3.63 6.52
N LEU A 110 6.61 -4.79 6.48
CA LEU A 110 7.74 -5.02 5.59
C LEU A 110 7.38 -4.90 4.11
N LEU A 111 6.17 -5.32 3.70
CA LEU A 111 5.69 -5.15 2.33
C LEU A 111 5.56 -3.66 1.96
N ILE A 112 5.02 -2.85 2.85
CA ILE A 112 4.84 -1.41 2.63
C ILE A 112 6.19 -0.69 2.64
N ASP A 113 7.06 -1.00 3.60
CA ASP A 113 8.41 -0.45 3.65
C ASP A 113 9.19 -0.82 2.39
N GLY A 114 9.12 -2.08 1.97
CA GLY A 114 9.75 -2.55 0.73
C GLY A 114 9.21 -1.83 -0.52
N PHE A 115 7.92 -1.49 -0.57
CA PHE A 115 7.37 -0.68 -1.67
C PHE A 115 7.96 0.74 -1.68
N VAL A 116 8.11 1.35 -0.53
CA VAL A 116 8.74 2.67 -0.42
C VAL A 116 10.21 2.62 -0.85
N GLU A 117 10.97 1.70 -0.30
CA GLU A 117 12.42 1.61 -0.50
C GLU A 117 12.78 1.13 -1.91
N ARG A 118 12.01 0.21 -2.48
CA ARG A 118 12.33 -0.44 -3.76
C ARG A 118 11.60 0.16 -4.96
N VAL A 119 10.56 0.95 -4.74
CA VAL A 119 9.76 1.54 -5.83
C VAL A 119 9.72 3.06 -5.73
N LEU A 120 9.18 3.63 -4.65
CA LEU A 120 8.92 5.07 -4.59
C LEU A 120 10.21 5.90 -4.47
N ILE A 121 11.14 5.51 -3.61
CA ILE A 121 12.43 6.19 -3.47
C ILE A 121 13.24 6.12 -4.78
N PRO A 122 13.44 4.97 -5.42
CA PRO A 122 14.12 4.91 -6.73
C PRO A 122 13.47 5.74 -7.83
N LEU A 123 12.14 5.89 -7.83
CA LEU A 123 11.45 6.75 -8.79
C LEU A 123 11.70 8.24 -8.53
N ARG A 124 11.67 8.65 -7.26
CA ARG A 124 11.92 10.03 -6.85
C ARG A 124 13.36 10.44 -7.10
N ASP A 125 14.31 9.55 -6.84
CA ASP A 125 15.74 9.85 -6.89
C ASP A 125 16.35 9.63 -8.31
N ASP A 126 15.59 9.07 -9.23
CA ASP A 126 15.98 8.91 -10.63
C ASP A 126 16.04 10.27 -11.35
N ARG A 127 17.11 10.48 -12.12
CA ARG A 127 17.37 11.77 -12.80
C ARG A 127 16.30 12.18 -13.81
N THR A 128 15.55 11.26 -14.32
CA THR A 128 14.50 11.49 -15.32
C THR A 128 13.14 11.60 -14.63
N THR A 129 12.69 10.54 -13.97
CA THR A 129 11.37 10.50 -13.33
C THR A 129 11.28 11.44 -12.13
N GLY A 130 12.35 11.59 -11.36
CA GLY A 130 12.41 12.47 -10.19
C GLY A 130 12.22 13.96 -10.49
N LYS A 131 12.30 14.38 -11.75
CA LYS A 131 11.99 15.79 -12.14
C LYS A 131 10.52 16.13 -11.90
N VAL A 132 9.62 15.18 -12.07
CA VAL A 132 8.17 15.39 -11.94
C VAL A 132 7.53 14.50 -10.87
N PHE A 133 8.16 13.40 -10.48
CA PHE A 133 7.61 12.44 -9.53
C PHE A 133 8.07 12.72 -8.10
N ASP A 134 7.14 12.68 -7.16
CA ASP A 134 7.39 12.63 -5.73
C ASP A 134 6.26 11.85 -5.03
N PHE A 135 6.39 11.61 -3.73
CA PHE A 135 5.36 10.95 -2.96
C PHE A 135 5.24 11.50 -1.53
N VAL A 136 4.05 11.37 -0.98
CA VAL A 136 3.75 11.67 0.43
C VAL A 136 3.83 10.38 1.24
N ASP A 137 4.61 10.39 2.30
CA ASP A 137 4.69 9.27 3.23
C ASP A 137 3.55 9.34 4.25
N LEU A 138 2.63 8.38 4.13
CA LEU A 138 1.45 8.25 5.01
C LEU A 138 1.62 7.14 6.05
N ARG A 139 2.78 6.49 6.13
CA ARG A 139 3.02 5.40 7.09
C ARG A 139 2.95 5.92 8.53
N GLY A 140 2.25 5.17 9.39
CA GLY A 140 2.09 5.49 10.80
C GLY A 140 1.11 6.62 11.14
N VAL A 141 0.31 7.09 10.18
CA VAL A 141 -0.71 8.14 10.40
C VAL A 141 -1.90 7.58 11.16
N LEU A 142 -2.33 6.36 10.83
CA LEU A 142 -3.48 5.71 11.45
C LEU A 142 -3.05 4.89 12.67
N THR A 143 -3.15 5.49 13.84
CA THR A 143 -2.65 4.88 15.08
C THR A 143 -3.67 4.05 15.84
N ASN A 144 -4.96 4.15 15.51
CA ASN A 144 -6.05 3.50 16.22
C ASN A 144 -6.84 2.53 15.33
N SER A 145 -7.29 1.42 15.91
CA SER A 145 -8.10 0.40 15.21
C SER A 145 -9.43 0.93 14.69
N ASN A 146 -10.05 1.93 15.35
CA ASN A 146 -11.29 2.56 14.90
C ASN A 146 -11.14 3.43 13.65
N GLN A 147 -9.92 3.70 13.21
CA GLN A 147 -9.61 4.37 11.95
C GLN A 147 -9.59 3.39 10.75
N TRP A 148 -9.73 2.09 11.01
CA TRP A 148 -9.77 1.03 10.00
C TRP A 148 -11.17 0.43 9.89
N PHE A 149 -11.71 0.41 8.67
CA PHE A 149 -12.99 -0.22 8.35
C PHE A 149 -12.82 -1.75 8.24
N ASP A 150 -11.77 -2.18 7.59
CA ASP A 150 -11.35 -3.57 7.45
C ASP A 150 -9.81 -3.66 7.48
N GLU A 151 -9.23 -4.75 6.99
CA GLU A 151 -7.77 -4.91 7.03
C GLU A 151 -7.02 -3.95 6.09
N MET A 152 -7.66 -3.35 5.09
CA MET A 152 -7.01 -2.51 4.09
C MET A 152 -7.61 -1.11 3.97
N HIS A 153 -8.87 -0.93 4.28
CA HIS A 153 -9.57 0.33 4.04
C HIS A 153 -9.74 1.13 5.32
N PRO A 154 -9.34 2.39 5.33
CA PRO A 154 -9.66 3.31 6.42
C PRO A 154 -11.16 3.60 6.54
N THR A 155 -11.61 3.94 7.74
CA THR A 155 -12.92 4.57 7.97
C THR A 155 -12.92 6.01 7.44
N GLY A 156 -14.08 6.68 7.44
CA GLY A 156 -14.15 8.11 7.12
C GLY A 156 -13.22 8.97 7.98
N ALA A 157 -13.10 8.67 9.28
CA ALA A 157 -12.15 9.33 10.18
C ALA A 157 -10.69 9.02 9.81
N GLY A 158 -10.40 7.79 9.43
CA GLY A 158 -9.09 7.39 8.93
C GLY A 158 -8.72 8.13 7.64
N PHE A 159 -9.61 8.17 6.67
CA PHE A 159 -9.40 8.95 5.44
C PHE A 159 -9.19 10.43 5.70
N ALA A 160 -9.92 11.03 6.65
CA ALA A 160 -9.72 12.42 7.05
C ALA A 160 -8.33 12.67 7.62
N ALA A 161 -7.81 11.75 8.45
CA ALA A 161 -6.45 11.84 9.00
C ALA A 161 -5.39 11.74 7.89
N LEU A 162 -5.52 10.77 6.97
CA LEU A 162 -4.63 10.63 5.81
C LEU A 162 -4.68 11.86 4.89
N ALA A 163 -5.88 12.37 4.59
CA ALA A 163 -6.06 13.56 3.76
C ALA A 163 -5.42 14.81 4.39
N ASN A 164 -5.53 14.96 5.71
CA ASN A 164 -4.86 16.06 6.42
C ASN A 164 -3.34 15.97 6.30
N LYS A 165 -2.76 14.79 6.50
CA LYS A 165 -1.32 14.55 6.34
C LYS A 165 -0.88 14.80 4.90
N PHE A 166 -1.64 14.28 3.94
CA PHE A 166 -1.38 14.49 2.52
C PHE A 166 -1.37 15.98 2.17
N ARG A 167 -2.40 16.72 2.59
CA ARG A 167 -2.52 18.16 2.33
C ARG A 167 -1.38 18.98 2.94
N GLN A 168 -0.93 18.62 4.16
CA GLN A 168 0.21 19.30 4.82
C GLN A 168 1.50 19.17 4.02
N GLN A 169 1.76 18.02 3.41
CA GLN A 169 2.99 17.76 2.67
C GLN A 169 2.89 18.12 1.18
N MET A 170 1.71 18.05 0.60
CA MET A 170 1.48 18.25 -0.84
C MET A 170 2.03 19.60 -1.32
N ARG A 171 1.76 20.67 -0.56
CA ARG A 171 2.15 22.02 -0.94
C ARG A 171 3.66 22.14 -1.10
N ALA A 172 4.42 21.76 -0.08
CA ALA A 172 5.88 21.83 -0.12
C ALA A 172 6.47 20.96 -1.23
N LYS A 173 5.91 19.75 -1.44
CA LYS A 173 6.39 18.84 -2.50
C LYS A 173 6.08 19.36 -3.91
N LEU A 174 4.94 20.00 -4.12
CA LEU A 174 4.60 20.61 -5.40
C LEU A 174 5.44 21.87 -5.67
N GLU A 175 5.68 22.69 -4.67
CA GLU A 175 6.56 23.87 -4.78
C GLU A 175 7.97 23.47 -5.23
N ILE A 176 8.55 22.41 -4.69
CA ILE A 176 9.86 21.85 -5.10
C ILE A 176 9.87 21.42 -6.57
N LYS A 177 8.76 20.89 -7.10
CA LYS A 177 8.67 20.38 -8.47
C LYS A 177 8.31 21.46 -9.51
N LEU A 178 7.78 22.59 -9.07
CA LEU A 178 7.38 23.71 -9.94
C LEU A 178 8.42 24.84 -9.99
N GLY A 179 9.36 24.87 -9.03
CA GLY A 179 10.51 25.82 -9.00
C GLY A 179 11.65 25.35 -9.87
#